data_a075ac617d88c1db03276291c67af95a
#
_entry.id   a075ac617d88c1db03276291c67af95a
#
_cell.length_a   1.000
_cell.length_b   1.000
_cell.length_c   1.000
_cell.angle_alpha   90.00
_cell.angle_beta   90.00
_cell.angle_gamma   90.00
#
_symmetry.space_group_name_H-M   'P 1'
#
loop_
_entity.id
_entity.type
_entity.pdbx_description
1 polymer ?
#
loop_
_entity_poly.entity_id
_entity_poly.type
_entity_poly.pdbx_seq_one_letter_code
_entity_poly.pdbx_strand_id
1 'polypeptide(L)'
;MISTMKKAVAIVTDHGGRTSHAAIVSRELGIPAVVGTENATKKLKNGQVVTVDGSTGKIYRGGLSSQISPIGQISPIGQIGQPLKTATKVYVNLAEPEKALEISKMNVDGIGLLRAEFIMSQMGIHPKKIIADGKQKTYIDNLASNLKTFAESFYP
;
A
#
# COMPACT_ATOMS: atom_id res chain seq x y z
N MET A 1 4.27 -12.84 -2.31
CA MET A 1 3.10 -12.14 -2.87
C MET A 1 3.26 -10.62 -2.87
N ILE A 2 3.53 -9.94 -1.75
CA ILE A 2 3.71 -8.48 -1.72
C ILE A 2 4.88 -8.00 -2.62
N SER A 3 6.00 -8.70 -2.63
CA SER A 3 7.16 -8.38 -3.49
C SER A 3 6.83 -8.42 -4.99
N THR A 4 5.91 -9.29 -5.40
CA THR A 4 5.42 -9.35 -6.78
C THR A 4 4.48 -8.19 -7.08
N MET A 5 3.62 -7.85 -6.12
CA MET A 5 2.69 -6.72 -6.26
C MET A 5 3.40 -5.38 -6.40
N LYS A 6 4.53 -5.18 -5.71
CA LYS A 6 5.37 -3.96 -5.84
C LYS A 6 5.92 -3.73 -7.26
N LYS A 7 5.99 -4.77 -8.08
CA LYS A 7 6.45 -4.68 -9.49
C LYS A 7 5.31 -4.50 -10.48
N ALA A 8 4.07 -4.61 -10.03
CA ALA A 8 2.90 -4.50 -10.88
C ALA A 8 2.52 -3.02 -11.10
N VAL A 9 2.07 -2.69 -12.29
CA VAL A 9 1.52 -1.37 -12.63
C VAL A 9 0.01 -1.30 -12.39
N ALA A 10 -0.65 -2.46 -12.28
CA ALA A 10 -2.05 -2.60 -11.92
C ALA A 10 -2.30 -4.00 -11.35
N ILE A 11 -3.36 -4.16 -10.55
CA ILE A 11 -3.74 -5.44 -9.94
C ILE A 11 -5.19 -5.75 -10.29
N VAL A 12 -5.42 -6.97 -10.78
CA VAL A 12 -6.76 -7.48 -11.10
C VAL A 12 -6.92 -8.85 -10.42
N THR A 13 -8.04 -9.06 -9.73
CA THR A 13 -8.35 -10.35 -9.09
C THR A 13 -9.77 -10.79 -9.38
N ASP A 14 -9.97 -12.11 -9.52
CA ASP A 14 -11.32 -12.69 -9.68
C ASP A 14 -12.11 -12.63 -8.39
N HIS A 15 -11.45 -12.84 -7.26
CA HIS A 15 -12.10 -12.88 -5.95
C HIS A 15 -11.63 -11.72 -5.06
N GLY A 16 -12.43 -11.41 -4.06
CA GLY A 16 -12.13 -10.40 -3.06
C GLY A 16 -13.04 -9.18 -3.16
N GLY A 17 -13.04 -8.37 -2.12
CA GLY A 17 -13.78 -7.12 -2.02
C GLY A 17 -12.87 -5.98 -1.57
N ARG A 18 -13.45 -4.85 -1.19
CA ARG A 18 -12.75 -3.62 -0.79
C ARG A 18 -11.80 -3.81 0.40
N THR A 19 -12.04 -4.82 1.22
CA THR A 19 -11.24 -5.20 2.41
C THR A 19 -10.34 -6.41 2.16
N SER A 20 -10.28 -6.93 0.94
CA SER A 20 -9.37 -8.03 0.61
C SER A 20 -7.90 -7.58 0.69
N HIS A 21 -7.02 -8.54 0.93
CA HIS A 21 -5.58 -8.27 1.00
C HIS A 21 -5.05 -7.58 -0.28
N ALA A 22 -5.52 -8.02 -1.45
CA ALA A 22 -5.14 -7.38 -2.72
C ALA A 22 -5.55 -5.90 -2.78
N ALA A 23 -6.80 -5.57 -2.37
CA ALA A 23 -7.29 -4.21 -2.37
C ALA A 23 -6.55 -3.32 -1.36
N ILE A 24 -6.25 -3.86 -0.18
CA ILE A 24 -5.53 -3.15 0.87
C ILE A 24 -4.10 -2.86 0.42
N VAL A 25 -3.38 -3.89 -0.03
CA VAL A 25 -1.98 -3.75 -0.48
C VAL A 25 -1.86 -2.81 -1.69
N SER A 26 -2.78 -2.91 -2.66
CA SER A 26 -2.78 -2.01 -3.82
C SER A 26 -2.91 -0.55 -3.41
N ARG A 27 -3.78 -0.28 -2.45
CA ARG A 27 -4.02 1.07 -1.92
C ARG A 27 -2.80 1.63 -1.19
N GLU A 28 -2.15 0.80 -0.37
CA GLU A 28 -0.89 1.16 0.31
C GLU A 28 0.24 1.47 -0.70
N LEU A 29 0.31 0.68 -1.78
CA LEU A 29 1.32 0.86 -2.83
C LEU A 29 0.97 1.97 -3.85
N GLY A 30 -0.24 2.55 -3.79
CA GLY A 30 -0.70 3.52 -4.78
C GLY A 30 -0.92 2.92 -6.17
N ILE A 31 -1.19 1.61 -6.27
CA ILE A 31 -1.35 0.87 -7.52
C ILE A 31 -2.85 0.71 -7.82
N PRO A 32 -3.32 1.06 -9.03
CA PRO A 32 -4.72 0.85 -9.42
C PRO A 32 -5.09 -0.63 -9.31
N ALA A 33 -6.27 -0.90 -8.73
CA ALA A 33 -6.73 -2.27 -8.55
C ALA A 33 -8.23 -2.42 -8.84
N VAL A 34 -8.57 -3.50 -9.52
CA VAL A 34 -9.95 -3.97 -9.71
C VAL A 34 -10.05 -5.37 -9.13
N VAL A 35 -10.84 -5.53 -8.06
CA VAL A 35 -10.98 -6.79 -7.32
C VAL A 35 -12.39 -7.34 -7.44
N GLY A 36 -12.54 -8.67 -7.37
CA GLY A 36 -13.85 -9.31 -7.44
C GLY A 36 -14.47 -9.30 -8.84
N THR A 37 -13.65 -9.47 -9.87
CA THR A 37 -14.11 -9.48 -11.28
C THR A 37 -14.77 -10.79 -11.69
N GLU A 38 -14.75 -11.81 -10.82
CA GLU A 38 -15.26 -13.19 -11.00
C GLU A 38 -14.54 -14.00 -12.08
N ASN A 39 -14.14 -13.41 -13.18
CA ASN A 39 -13.64 -14.14 -14.34
C ASN A 39 -12.56 -13.43 -15.17
N ALA A 40 -11.92 -12.39 -14.64
CA ALA A 40 -10.86 -11.68 -15.36
C ALA A 40 -9.71 -12.60 -15.77
N THR A 41 -9.29 -13.53 -14.91
CA THR A 41 -8.22 -14.49 -15.22
C THR A 41 -8.55 -15.42 -16.38
N LYS A 42 -9.83 -15.66 -16.65
CA LYS A 42 -10.30 -16.46 -17.80
C LYS A 42 -10.41 -15.61 -19.08
N LYS A 43 -10.73 -14.32 -18.93
CA LYS A 43 -10.97 -13.41 -20.07
C LYS A 43 -9.71 -12.71 -20.55
N LEU A 44 -8.80 -12.40 -19.65
CA LEU A 44 -7.52 -11.73 -19.96
C LEU A 44 -6.47 -12.80 -20.32
N LYS A 45 -5.69 -12.52 -21.35
CA LYS A 45 -4.62 -13.42 -21.82
C LYS A 45 -3.25 -12.82 -21.54
N ASN A 46 -2.27 -13.68 -21.29
CA ASN A 46 -0.88 -13.24 -21.18
C ASN A 46 -0.44 -12.50 -22.45
N GLY A 47 0.29 -11.38 -22.25
CA GLY A 47 0.73 -10.53 -23.36
C GLY A 47 -0.35 -9.56 -23.89
N GLN A 48 -1.57 -9.64 -23.38
CA GLN A 48 -2.63 -8.70 -23.77
C GLN A 48 -2.44 -7.35 -23.10
N VAL A 49 -2.45 -6.27 -23.87
CA VAL A 49 -2.48 -4.90 -23.34
C VAL A 49 -3.89 -4.58 -22.87
N VAL A 50 -4.00 -4.09 -21.65
CA VAL A 50 -5.28 -3.68 -21.02
C VAL A 50 -5.08 -2.39 -20.26
N THR A 51 -6.14 -1.60 -20.16
CA THR A 51 -6.21 -0.44 -19.28
C THR A 51 -7.06 -0.78 -18.07
N VAL A 52 -6.53 -0.55 -16.87
CA VAL A 52 -7.21 -0.83 -15.60
C VAL A 52 -7.58 0.49 -14.94
N ASP A 53 -8.87 0.73 -14.79
CA ASP A 53 -9.41 1.90 -14.11
C ASP A 53 -9.92 1.50 -12.72
N GLY A 54 -9.09 1.76 -11.70
CA GLY A 54 -9.40 1.48 -10.31
C GLY A 54 -10.48 2.38 -9.72
N SER A 55 -10.78 3.53 -10.34
CA SER A 55 -11.80 4.47 -9.85
C SER A 55 -13.21 4.02 -10.21
N THR A 56 -13.38 3.50 -11.42
CA THR A 56 -14.69 3.00 -11.91
C THR A 56 -14.83 1.49 -11.80
N GLY A 57 -13.74 0.76 -11.47
CA GLY A 57 -13.73 -0.70 -11.40
C GLY A 57 -13.81 -1.37 -12.78
N LYS A 58 -13.40 -0.70 -13.84
CA LYS A 58 -13.49 -1.20 -15.21
C LYS A 58 -12.13 -1.57 -15.79
N ILE A 59 -12.16 -2.56 -16.68
CA ILE A 59 -10.97 -3.00 -17.43
C ILE A 59 -11.31 -2.93 -18.91
N TYR A 60 -10.49 -2.23 -19.67
CA TYR A 60 -10.66 -2.02 -21.10
C TYR A 60 -9.59 -2.78 -21.88
N ARG A 61 -9.93 -3.31 -23.04
CA ARG A 61 -8.95 -3.89 -23.98
C ARG A 61 -8.17 -2.79 -24.67
N GLY A 62 -6.86 -2.96 -24.76
CA GLY A 62 -5.96 -1.99 -25.39
C GLY A 62 -5.49 -0.91 -24.43
N GLY A 63 -4.51 -0.11 -24.90
CA GLY A 63 -4.05 1.10 -24.23
C GLY A 63 -4.97 2.26 -24.61
N LEU A 64 -5.63 2.88 -23.67
CA LEU A 64 -6.32 4.15 -23.88
C LEU A 64 -5.25 5.25 -23.86
N SER A 65 -4.71 5.62 -25.01
CA SER A 65 -3.93 6.84 -25.12
C SER A 65 -4.87 8.04 -25.05
N SER A 66 -4.68 8.91 -24.08
CA SER A 66 -5.15 10.31 -24.04
C SER A 66 -6.51 10.69 -23.42
N GLN A 67 -7.29 9.80 -22.81
CA GLN A 67 -8.50 10.26 -22.09
C GLN A 67 -8.62 9.83 -20.61
N ILE A 68 -7.66 9.09 -20.12
CA ILE A 68 -7.54 8.97 -18.66
C ILE A 68 -6.68 10.15 -18.24
N SER A 69 -7.28 11.19 -17.75
CA SER A 69 -6.58 12.16 -16.92
C SER A 69 -5.69 11.36 -15.97
N PRO A 70 -4.39 11.67 -15.82
CA PRO A 70 -3.56 10.99 -14.86
C PRO A 70 -4.40 10.94 -13.59
N ILE A 71 -4.69 9.71 -13.12
CA ILE A 71 -5.55 9.44 -11.95
C ILE A 71 -5.11 10.45 -10.94
N GLY A 72 -6.04 11.31 -10.59
CA GLY A 72 -5.75 12.58 -10.01
C GLY A 72 -4.57 12.42 -9.07
N GLN A 73 -3.52 13.15 -9.34
CA GLN A 73 -2.71 13.59 -8.23
C GLN A 73 -3.76 13.77 -7.16
N ILE A 74 -3.72 12.91 -6.13
CA ILE A 74 -4.45 13.21 -4.89
C ILE A 74 -4.00 14.61 -4.67
N SER A 75 -4.86 15.55 -5.03
CA SER A 75 -4.55 16.98 -4.93
C SER A 75 -4.02 17.07 -3.52
N PRO A 76 -2.78 17.54 -3.29
CA PRO A 76 -2.23 17.58 -1.95
C PRO A 76 -3.36 18.13 -1.15
N ILE A 77 -3.94 17.28 -0.27
CA ILE A 77 -5.26 17.46 0.39
C ILE A 77 -5.32 18.93 0.68
N GLY A 78 -6.15 19.62 -0.09
CA GLY A 78 -6.01 21.03 -0.35
C GLY A 78 -5.75 21.71 0.97
N GLN A 79 -4.83 22.66 1.05
CA GLN A 79 -4.39 23.31 2.27
C GLN A 79 -5.58 23.39 3.21
N ILE A 80 -5.74 22.34 4.01
CA ILE A 80 -6.81 22.27 5.00
C ILE A 80 -6.44 23.40 5.90
N GLY A 81 -7.26 24.42 5.88
CA GLY A 81 -7.08 25.57 6.74
C GLY A 81 -6.76 25.06 8.14
N GLN A 82 -6.07 25.85 8.94
CA GLN A 82 -5.47 25.49 10.22
C GLN A 82 -6.02 24.20 10.88
N PRO A 83 -5.19 23.24 11.31
CA PRO A 83 -5.63 21.92 11.74
C PRO A 83 -6.77 22.05 12.75
N LEU A 84 -7.93 21.53 12.38
CA LEU A 84 -9.12 21.54 13.23
C LEU A 84 -8.81 20.72 14.48
N LYS A 85 -8.73 21.37 15.61
CA LYS A 85 -8.54 20.70 16.90
C LYS A 85 -9.83 20.00 17.27
N THR A 86 -9.87 18.69 17.09
CA THR A 86 -11.05 17.86 17.43
C THR A 86 -10.89 17.24 18.82
N ALA A 87 -12.00 16.98 19.51
CA ALA A 87 -11.99 16.23 20.75
C ALA A 87 -11.69 14.74 20.54
N THR A 88 -11.93 14.23 19.32
CA THR A 88 -11.66 12.85 18.93
C THR A 88 -10.27 12.75 18.33
N LYS A 89 -9.49 11.77 18.79
CA LYS A 89 -8.16 11.47 18.23
C LYS A 89 -8.28 10.69 16.93
N VAL A 90 -7.44 11.05 15.97
CA VAL A 90 -7.37 10.42 14.66
C VAL A 90 -6.06 9.65 14.55
N TYR A 91 -6.15 8.33 14.42
CA TYR A 91 -5.01 7.44 14.22
C TYR A 91 -5.01 6.87 12.81
N VAL A 92 -3.82 6.76 12.22
CA VAL A 92 -3.66 6.22 10.86
C VAL A 92 -3.18 4.77 10.88
N ASN A 93 -3.57 4.01 9.88
CA ASN A 93 -2.93 2.73 9.59
C ASN A 93 -1.72 3.00 8.69
N LEU A 94 -0.54 2.54 9.10
CA LEU A 94 0.70 2.79 8.39
C LEU A 94 1.51 1.51 8.24
N ALA A 95 2.14 1.34 7.08
CA ALA A 95 2.88 0.13 6.73
C ALA A 95 4.32 0.43 6.30
N GLU A 96 4.56 1.60 5.72
CA GLU A 96 5.83 1.97 5.08
C GLU A 96 6.59 2.99 5.95
N PRO A 97 7.79 2.64 6.46
CA PRO A 97 8.60 3.55 7.28
C PRO A 97 8.94 4.85 6.56
N GLU A 98 9.13 4.79 5.24
CA GLU A 98 9.52 5.92 4.42
C GLU A 98 8.46 7.03 4.39
N LYS A 99 7.19 6.68 4.62
CA LYS A 99 6.07 7.63 4.68
C LYS A 99 5.79 8.18 6.09
N ALA A 100 6.47 7.64 7.11
CA ALA A 100 6.18 7.98 8.50
C ALA A 100 6.32 9.49 8.76
N LEU A 101 7.42 10.09 8.29
CA LEU A 101 7.68 11.52 8.47
C LEU A 101 6.72 12.43 7.69
N GLU A 102 6.25 12.00 6.52
CA GLU A 102 5.27 12.76 5.74
C GLU A 102 3.91 12.74 6.44
N ILE A 103 3.48 11.56 6.88
CA ILE A 103 2.18 11.37 7.51
C ILE A 103 2.13 11.99 8.91
N SER A 104 3.24 12.00 9.66
CA SER A 104 3.29 12.64 10.97
C SER A 104 3.06 14.17 10.92
N LYS A 105 3.31 14.80 9.76
CA LYS A 105 3.03 16.23 9.53
C LYS A 105 1.56 16.51 9.19
N MET A 106 0.76 15.48 8.97
CA MET A 106 -0.68 15.63 8.76
C MET A 106 -1.38 15.83 10.10
N ASN A 107 -2.66 16.23 10.06
CA ASN A 107 -3.47 16.38 11.27
C ASN A 107 -3.92 14.99 11.81
N VAL A 108 -2.98 14.24 12.37
CA VAL A 108 -3.18 12.92 12.96
C VAL A 108 -2.50 12.81 14.31
N ASP A 109 -3.09 12.06 15.22
CA ASP A 109 -2.62 11.93 16.60
C ASP A 109 -1.64 10.76 16.80
N GLY A 110 -1.41 9.95 15.77
CA GLY A 110 -0.49 8.82 15.85
C GLY A 110 -0.84 7.66 14.93
N ILE A 111 -0.20 6.52 15.17
CA ILE A 111 -0.41 5.28 14.43
C ILE A 111 -1.33 4.36 15.22
N GLY A 112 -2.48 4.01 14.64
CA GLY A 112 -3.45 3.09 15.22
C GLY A 112 -3.15 1.62 14.90
N LEU A 113 -2.67 1.34 13.70
CA LEU A 113 -2.27 0.01 13.27
C LEU A 113 -1.00 0.07 12.43
N LEU A 114 0.05 -0.56 12.90
CA LEU A 114 1.28 -0.78 12.15
C LEU A 114 1.24 -2.16 11.49
N ARG A 115 1.37 -2.19 10.16
CA ARG A 115 1.38 -3.44 9.39
C ARG A 115 2.79 -3.97 9.23
N ALA A 116 3.26 -4.69 10.23
CA ALA A 116 4.62 -5.24 10.28
C ALA A 116 4.94 -6.23 9.14
N GLU A 117 3.91 -6.85 8.54
CA GLU A 117 4.09 -7.74 7.38
C GLU A 117 4.73 -7.04 6.17
N PHE A 118 4.55 -5.74 6.01
CA PHE A 118 5.24 -4.97 4.96
C PHE A 118 6.73 -4.84 5.26
N ILE A 119 7.10 -4.52 6.49
CA ILE A 119 8.49 -4.45 6.95
C ILE A 119 9.16 -5.80 6.76
N MET A 120 8.51 -6.89 7.18
CA MET A 120 9.03 -8.24 7.03
C MET A 120 9.20 -8.65 5.55
N SER A 121 8.27 -8.23 4.68
CA SER A 121 8.35 -8.56 3.25
C SER A 121 9.45 -7.82 2.51
N GLN A 122 9.86 -6.66 3.00
CA GLN A 122 10.99 -5.90 2.43
C GLN A 122 12.32 -6.65 2.58
N MET A 123 12.44 -7.48 3.61
CA MET A 123 13.65 -8.29 3.83
C MET A 123 13.83 -9.41 2.78
N GLY A 124 12.80 -9.71 1.97
CA GLY A 124 12.87 -10.67 0.86
C GLY A 124 13.00 -12.13 1.27
N ILE A 125 13.19 -12.43 2.56
CA ILE A 125 13.39 -13.77 3.11
C ILE A 125 12.35 -14.01 4.20
N HIS A 126 11.75 -15.20 4.17
CA HIS A 126 10.75 -15.57 5.17
C HIS A 126 11.40 -15.67 6.58
N PRO A 127 10.78 -15.12 7.66
CA PRO A 127 11.35 -15.11 9.01
C PRO A 127 11.81 -16.49 9.51
N LYS A 128 11.04 -17.55 9.25
CA LYS A 128 11.44 -18.93 9.61
C LYS A 128 12.77 -19.35 9.00
N LYS A 129 13.05 -18.93 7.76
CA LYS A 129 14.32 -19.22 7.11
C LYS A 129 15.45 -18.45 7.72
N ILE A 130 15.26 -17.17 8.05
CA ILE A 130 16.26 -16.33 8.72
C ILE A 130 16.66 -16.95 10.08
N ILE A 131 15.66 -17.46 10.82
CA ILE A 131 15.88 -18.14 12.10
C ILE A 131 16.65 -19.45 11.90
N ALA A 132 16.24 -20.27 10.92
CA ALA A 132 16.93 -21.52 10.61
C ALA A 132 18.39 -21.32 10.16
N ASP A 133 18.65 -20.21 9.48
CA ASP A 133 20.01 -19.82 9.03
C ASP A 133 20.85 -19.15 10.15
N GLY A 134 20.35 -19.08 11.38
CA GLY A 134 21.06 -18.48 12.54
C GLY A 134 21.21 -16.95 12.48
N LYS A 135 20.44 -16.25 11.64
CA LYS A 135 20.54 -14.81 11.39
C LYS A 135 19.50 -13.98 12.16
N GLN A 136 19.08 -14.46 13.34
CA GLN A 136 18.03 -13.79 14.14
C GLN A 136 18.40 -12.36 14.51
N LYS A 137 19.69 -12.12 14.84
CA LYS A 137 20.15 -10.77 15.22
C LYS A 137 19.95 -9.77 14.10
N THR A 138 20.32 -10.10 12.88
CA THR A 138 20.10 -9.23 11.70
C THR A 138 18.63 -8.95 11.48
N TYR A 139 17.76 -9.93 11.71
CA TYR A 139 16.31 -9.75 11.60
C TYR A 139 15.80 -8.77 12.66
N ILE A 140 16.21 -8.94 13.92
CA ILE A 140 15.81 -8.07 15.03
C ILE A 140 16.29 -6.64 14.80
N ASP A 141 17.56 -6.46 14.41
CA ASP A 141 18.16 -5.14 14.17
C ASP A 141 17.42 -4.39 13.04
N ASN A 142 17.09 -5.08 11.95
CA ASN A 142 16.31 -4.48 10.85
C ASN A 142 14.88 -4.10 11.29
N LEU A 143 14.21 -4.98 12.01
CA LEU A 143 12.87 -4.69 12.51
C LEU A 143 12.89 -3.51 13.50
N ALA A 144 13.84 -3.51 14.42
CA ALA A 144 14.03 -2.45 15.39
C ALA A 144 14.31 -1.08 14.73
N SER A 145 15.16 -1.06 13.68
CA SER A 145 15.46 0.15 12.93
C SER A 145 14.21 0.74 12.26
N ASN A 146 13.40 -0.10 11.62
CA ASN A 146 12.15 0.34 10.99
C ASN A 146 11.13 0.84 12.03
N LEU A 147 10.98 0.13 13.15
CA LEU A 147 10.09 0.56 14.25
C LEU A 147 10.55 1.87 14.88
N LYS A 148 11.85 2.07 15.00
CA LYS A 148 12.45 3.32 15.48
C LYS A 148 12.06 4.50 14.58
N THR A 149 12.10 4.33 13.26
CA THR A 149 11.68 5.37 12.29
C THR A 149 10.23 5.81 12.54
N PHE A 150 9.31 4.88 12.78
CA PHE A 150 7.93 5.23 13.12
C PHE A 150 7.84 5.97 14.46
N ALA A 151 8.52 5.47 15.48
CA ALA A 151 8.50 6.06 16.81
C ALA A 151 9.05 7.50 16.78
N GLU A 152 10.19 7.73 16.14
CA GLU A 152 10.80 9.05 16.03
C GLU A 152 9.98 10.03 15.19
N SER A 153 9.28 9.55 14.15
CA SER A 153 8.43 10.40 13.31
C SER A 153 7.18 10.91 14.02
N PHE A 154 6.67 10.17 14.99
CA PHE A 154 5.45 10.52 15.74
C PHE A 154 5.75 10.91 17.20
N TYR A 155 7.01 11.02 17.58
CA TYR A 155 7.38 11.54 18.89
C TYR A 155 7.16 13.06 18.94
N PRO A 156 6.55 13.60 20.01
CA PRO A 156 6.31 15.02 20.17
C PRO A 156 7.60 15.83 20.34
#